data_6c8d185420e81d4066bd9cd195eb5da3
#
_entry.id   6c8d185420e81d4066bd9cd195eb5da3
#
_cell.length_a   1.000
_cell.length_b   1.000
_cell.length_c   1.000
_cell.angle_alpha   90.00
_cell.angle_beta   90.00
_cell.angle_gamma   90.00
#
_symmetry.space_group_name_H-M   'P 1'
#
loop_
_entity.id
_entity.type
_entity.pdbx_description
1 polymer ?
#
loop_
_entity_poly.entity_id
_entity_poly.type
_entity_poly.pdbx_seq_one_letter_code
_entity_poly.pdbx_strand_id
1 'polypeptide(L)'
;RAVGVATALVSDTGVEDYVAAIAADYQHVRDVREGKGQSALLSLADARANAFVADMSDKPMPPEQPGLHVFDDWDLADLAEVIDWTPFFRAWELAGNFPAILTDEVVGESATALWADAQAMLKRIIDEKWFTARGVVGLWPCRREGDDVIVHVPLHPEQMPAFAGEEWTARTHGVTASLPGDQFGLDGDFHHVRLPFLRQQIAKREGRANMCLADFIDHDGDWIGGFAVGIHGLEPHLERFRADKDDYSDILAKALADRFAEAFAERLHRHVRTTLWGYAPGEQLTNEALIREEYRGIRPAPGYPACPEHSLKQILFDLLDAGNSAGLTLTENFAMLPTAAVSGFYFGHPDSQYFGVARVGEEQLQDYAVRRGVDTDTARRWLRPNLD
;
A
#
# COMPACT_ATOMS: atom_id res chain seq x y z
N ARG A 1 5.71 -26.33 14.64
CA ARG A 1 6.34 -25.59 15.76
C ARG A 1 6.14 -26.29 17.11
N ALA A 2 4.92 -26.68 17.49
CA ALA A 2 4.64 -27.33 18.80
C ALA A 2 5.43 -28.63 19.03
N VAL A 3 5.56 -29.48 18.00
CA VAL A 3 6.30 -30.74 18.08
C VAL A 3 7.78 -30.48 18.37
N GLY A 4 8.43 -29.54 17.67
CA GLY A 4 9.85 -29.21 17.92
C GLY A 4 10.10 -28.68 19.34
N VAL A 5 9.19 -27.85 19.85
CA VAL A 5 9.23 -27.36 21.24
C VAL A 5 9.08 -28.50 22.23
N ALA A 6 8.08 -29.37 22.04
CA ALA A 6 7.85 -30.52 22.89
C ALA A 6 9.06 -31.48 22.87
N THR A 7 9.61 -31.76 21.70
CA THR A 7 10.81 -32.61 21.60
C THR A 7 12.01 -32.02 22.34
N ALA A 8 12.26 -30.70 22.20
CA ALA A 8 13.35 -30.04 22.91
C ALA A 8 13.17 -30.05 24.43
N LEU A 9 11.94 -29.92 24.93
CA LEU A 9 11.63 -29.90 26.39
C LEU A 9 11.63 -31.27 27.05
N VAL A 10 11.38 -32.37 26.30
CA VAL A 10 11.39 -33.72 26.84
C VAL A 10 12.69 -34.49 26.52
N SER A 11 13.64 -33.82 25.86
CA SER A 11 14.96 -34.44 25.58
C SER A 11 15.81 -34.47 26.83
N ASP A 12 16.40 -35.65 27.16
CA ASP A 12 17.33 -35.82 28.25
C ASP A 12 18.65 -35.05 28.05
N THR A 13 18.93 -34.62 26.84
CA THR A 13 20.12 -33.84 26.47
C THR A 13 19.70 -32.60 25.69
N GLY A 14 20.12 -31.41 26.12
CA GLY A 14 19.88 -30.14 25.40
C GLY A 14 18.68 -29.31 25.86
N VAL A 15 17.89 -29.78 26.86
CA VAL A 15 16.79 -28.99 27.44
C VAL A 15 17.30 -27.69 28.09
N GLU A 16 18.45 -27.76 28.80
CA GLU A 16 19.03 -26.59 29.45
C GLU A 16 19.47 -25.53 28.41
N ASP A 17 20.12 -25.96 27.34
CA ASP A 17 20.53 -25.07 26.25
C ASP A 17 19.31 -24.46 25.55
N TYR A 18 18.26 -25.24 25.30
CA TYR A 18 17.01 -24.75 24.72
C TYR A 18 16.34 -23.69 25.60
N VAL A 19 16.21 -23.97 26.93
CA VAL A 19 15.63 -23.03 27.89
C VAL A 19 16.48 -21.75 27.98
N ALA A 20 17.81 -21.89 27.99
CA ALA A 20 18.71 -20.73 28.00
C ALA A 20 18.57 -19.88 26.73
N ALA A 21 18.46 -20.50 25.54
CA ALA A 21 18.24 -19.79 24.29
C ALA A 21 16.89 -19.02 24.31
N ILE A 22 15.81 -19.65 24.76
CA ILE A 22 14.50 -18.98 24.87
C ILE A 22 14.54 -17.85 25.92
N ALA A 23 15.25 -18.02 27.04
CA ALA A 23 15.40 -16.96 28.03
C ALA A 23 16.20 -15.77 27.49
N ALA A 24 17.22 -16.02 26.65
CA ALA A 24 18.00 -15.00 25.98
C ALA A 24 17.15 -14.25 24.96
N ASP A 25 16.33 -14.96 24.15
CA ASP A 25 15.39 -14.36 23.22
C ASP A 25 14.38 -13.45 23.93
N TYR A 26 13.81 -13.91 25.04
CA TYR A 26 12.88 -13.10 25.83
C TYR A 26 13.56 -11.90 26.48
N GLN A 27 14.83 -12.04 26.89
CA GLN A 27 15.59 -10.91 27.39
C GLN A 27 15.86 -9.89 26.27
N HIS A 28 16.25 -10.36 25.09
CA HIS A 28 16.41 -9.48 23.93
C HIS A 28 15.13 -8.73 23.58
N VAL A 29 13.98 -9.41 23.56
CA VAL A 29 12.67 -8.76 23.36
C VAL A 29 12.38 -7.70 24.43
N ARG A 30 12.71 -7.99 25.71
CA ARG A 30 12.58 -7.00 26.80
C ARG A 30 13.50 -5.81 26.59
N ASP A 31 14.77 -6.05 26.27
CA ASP A 31 15.76 -4.98 26.03
C ASP A 31 15.37 -4.08 24.85
N VAL A 32 14.83 -4.66 23.77
CA VAL A 32 14.27 -3.91 22.64
C VAL A 32 13.07 -3.06 23.08
N ARG A 33 12.16 -3.62 23.88
CA ARG A 33 11.00 -2.86 24.42
C ARG A 33 11.39 -1.76 25.38
N GLU A 34 12.48 -1.92 26.13
CA GLU A 34 13.04 -0.91 27.00
C GLU A 34 13.91 0.12 26.26
N GLY A 35 13.97 0.05 24.93
CA GLY A 35 14.73 0.97 24.09
C GLY A 35 16.25 0.77 24.14
N LYS A 36 16.73 -0.30 24.78
CA LYS A 36 18.17 -0.60 24.84
C LYS A 36 18.69 -0.92 23.44
N GLY A 37 19.70 -0.18 23.01
CA GLY A 37 20.30 -0.34 21.67
C GLY A 37 19.49 0.28 20.52
N GLN A 38 18.40 0.99 20.80
CA GLN A 38 17.67 1.72 19.77
C GLN A 38 18.41 3.02 19.39
N SER A 39 18.36 3.36 18.10
CA SER A 39 18.89 4.63 17.63
C SER A 39 18.11 5.79 18.25
N ALA A 40 18.83 6.87 18.63
CA ALA A 40 18.19 8.08 19.15
C ALA A 40 17.22 8.70 18.13
N LEU A 41 16.12 9.26 18.62
CA LEU A 41 15.26 10.11 17.81
C LEU A 41 15.79 11.55 17.81
N LEU A 42 15.73 12.17 16.65
CA LEU A 42 15.91 13.62 16.50
C LEU A 42 14.64 14.34 16.96
N SER A 43 14.79 15.63 17.35
CA SER A 43 13.63 16.51 17.42
C SER A 43 12.95 16.59 16.04
N LEU A 44 11.66 16.89 16.00
CA LEU A 44 10.97 17.08 14.70
C LEU A 44 11.60 18.23 13.90
N ALA A 45 12.05 19.28 14.58
CA ALA A 45 12.73 20.41 13.96
C ALA A 45 14.06 20.00 13.31
N ASP A 46 14.89 19.21 14.00
CA ASP A 46 16.15 18.71 13.46
C ASP A 46 15.92 17.72 12.31
N ALA A 47 14.91 16.85 12.42
CA ALA A 47 14.54 15.94 11.36
C ALA A 47 14.07 16.68 10.09
N ARG A 48 13.29 17.77 10.24
CA ARG A 48 12.89 18.66 9.14
C ARG A 48 14.08 19.45 8.57
N ALA A 49 15.01 19.86 9.38
CA ALA A 49 16.24 20.52 8.92
C ALA A 49 17.15 19.58 8.10
N ASN A 50 17.07 18.26 8.36
CA ASN A 50 17.76 17.20 7.60
C ASN A 50 16.83 16.51 6.59
N ALA A 51 15.81 17.20 6.08
CA ALA A 51 14.88 16.66 5.09
C ALA A 51 15.60 16.28 3.78
N PHE A 52 15.03 15.32 3.06
CA PHE A 52 15.45 15.06 1.68
C PHE A 52 15.00 16.22 0.79
N VAL A 53 15.88 16.61 -0.13
CA VAL A 53 15.61 17.65 -1.12
C VAL A 53 15.70 17.02 -2.50
N ALA A 54 14.56 16.79 -3.12
CA ALA A 54 14.47 16.29 -4.48
C ALA A 54 14.79 17.40 -5.50
N ASP A 55 15.33 17.02 -6.65
CA ASP A 55 15.55 17.97 -7.75
C ASP A 55 14.24 18.20 -8.51
N MET A 56 13.54 19.28 -8.17
CA MET A 56 12.23 19.60 -8.76
C MET A 56 12.29 19.99 -10.24
N SER A 57 13.50 20.15 -10.82
CA SER A 57 13.63 20.32 -12.28
C SER A 57 13.27 19.05 -13.05
N ASP A 58 13.36 17.87 -12.42
CA ASP A 58 13.06 16.55 -12.98
C ASP A 58 11.67 16.02 -12.60
N LYS A 59 10.82 16.85 -11.94
CA LYS A 59 9.45 16.43 -11.60
C LYS A 59 8.66 16.03 -12.85
N PRO A 60 7.71 15.10 -12.76
CA PRO A 60 6.91 14.68 -13.90
C PRO A 60 6.09 15.84 -14.47
N MET A 61 5.90 15.83 -15.78
CA MET A 61 4.93 16.71 -16.43
C MET A 61 3.52 16.43 -15.90
N PRO A 62 2.58 17.38 -16.07
CA PRO A 62 1.17 17.12 -15.76
C PRO A 62 0.68 15.84 -16.44
N PRO A 63 -0.24 15.09 -15.81
CA PRO A 63 -0.83 13.90 -16.41
C PRO A 63 -1.45 14.17 -17.78
N GLU A 64 -1.31 13.20 -18.70
CA GLU A 64 -1.99 13.23 -20.00
C GLU A 64 -3.51 13.15 -19.83
N GLN A 65 -3.97 12.45 -18.81
CA GLN A 65 -5.37 12.25 -18.49
C GLN A 65 -5.61 12.47 -16.99
N PRO A 66 -5.73 13.73 -16.54
CA PRO A 66 -6.01 14.03 -15.13
C PRO A 66 -7.46 13.66 -14.74
N GLY A 67 -7.73 13.58 -13.44
CA GLY A 67 -9.04 13.27 -12.87
C GLY A 67 -9.22 11.81 -12.48
N LEU A 68 -10.49 11.35 -12.41
CA LEU A 68 -10.84 9.99 -12.00
C LEU A 68 -11.02 9.07 -13.21
N HIS A 69 -10.45 7.87 -13.12
CA HIS A 69 -10.57 6.79 -14.10
C HIS A 69 -11.06 5.54 -13.42
N VAL A 70 -12.17 4.98 -13.88
CA VAL A 70 -12.81 3.81 -13.30
C VAL A 70 -12.68 2.62 -14.25
N PHE A 71 -12.38 1.47 -13.66
CA PHE A 71 -12.23 0.19 -14.33
C PHE A 71 -13.20 -0.79 -13.69
N ASP A 72 -14.32 -1.10 -14.36
CA ASP A 72 -15.38 -1.91 -13.80
C ASP A 72 -15.14 -3.42 -13.90
N ASP A 73 -14.37 -3.87 -14.90
CA ASP A 73 -14.06 -5.30 -15.14
C ASP A 73 -12.75 -5.42 -15.93
N TRP A 74 -11.61 -5.33 -15.24
CA TRP A 74 -10.31 -5.52 -15.88
C TRP A 74 -10.10 -6.99 -16.21
N ASP A 75 -9.51 -7.28 -17.38
CA ASP A 75 -9.30 -8.65 -17.85
C ASP A 75 -8.40 -9.45 -16.87
N LEU A 76 -8.96 -10.51 -16.31
CA LEU A 76 -8.26 -11.41 -15.39
C LEU A 76 -7.08 -12.11 -16.07
N ALA A 77 -7.17 -12.41 -17.37
CA ALA A 77 -6.08 -13.03 -18.11
C ALA A 77 -4.87 -12.08 -18.23
N ASP A 78 -5.12 -10.78 -18.44
CA ASP A 78 -4.09 -9.75 -18.44
C ASP A 78 -3.42 -9.61 -17.05
N LEU A 79 -4.21 -9.69 -15.96
CA LEU A 79 -3.67 -9.65 -14.60
C LEU A 79 -2.83 -10.89 -14.26
N ALA A 80 -3.24 -12.06 -14.73
CA ALA A 80 -2.54 -13.31 -14.47
C ALA A 80 -1.10 -13.32 -15.00
N GLU A 81 -0.81 -12.55 -16.07
CA GLU A 81 0.53 -12.43 -16.64
C GLU A 81 1.55 -11.74 -15.71
N VAL A 82 1.09 -10.91 -14.77
CA VAL A 82 1.96 -10.11 -13.89
C VAL A 82 1.91 -10.55 -12.43
N ILE A 83 1.33 -11.70 -12.13
CA ILE A 83 1.32 -12.25 -10.77
C ILE A 83 2.75 -12.50 -10.27
N ASP A 84 3.08 -11.95 -9.09
CA ASP A 84 4.23 -12.41 -8.30
C ASP A 84 3.82 -13.65 -7.49
N TRP A 85 4.41 -14.78 -7.83
CA TRP A 85 4.13 -16.06 -7.22
C TRP A 85 4.92 -16.34 -5.94
N THR A 86 5.97 -15.60 -5.67
CA THR A 86 6.79 -15.79 -4.46
C THR A 86 5.97 -15.62 -3.16
N PRO A 87 5.14 -14.57 -3.01
CA PRO A 87 4.29 -14.41 -1.82
C PRO A 87 3.21 -15.51 -1.71
N PHE A 88 2.73 -16.06 -2.84
CA PHE A 88 1.81 -17.20 -2.84
C PHE A 88 2.41 -18.40 -2.11
N PHE A 89 3.63 -18.84 -2.47
CA PHE A 89 4.29 -19.96 -1.79
C PHE A 89 4.59 -19.67 -0.32
N ARG A 90 4.95 -18.44 0.02
CA ARG A 90 5.19 -18.03 1.40
C ARG A 90 3.92 -18.11 2.27
N ALA A 91 2.75 -17.81 1.72
CA ALA A 91 1.47 -17.95 2.42
C ALA A 91 1.16 -19.41 2.79
N TRP A 92 1.71 -20.37 2.04
CA TRP A 92 1.65 -21.81 2.30
C TRP A 92 2.85 -22.34 3.12
N GLU A 93 3.59 -21.44 3.77
CA GLU A 93 4.79 -21.76 4.59
C GLU A 93 5.92 -22.46 3.80
N LEU A 94 5.94 -22.36 2.46
CA LEU A 94 7.02 -22.89 1.62
C LEU A 94 8.08 -21.80 1.43
N ALA A 95 9.31 -22.09 1.89
CA ALA A 95 10.42 -21.16 1.82
C ALA A 95 11.14 -21.28 0.46
N GLY A 96 11.25 -20.16 -0.26
CA GLY A 96 11.91 -20.09 -1.56
C GLY A 96 11.32 -19.00 -2.44
N ASN A 97 11.99 -18.71 -3.54
CA ASN A 97 11.51 -17.74 -4.53
C ASN A 97 11.09 -18.47 -5.81
N PHE A 98 9.96 -18.04 -6.38
CA PHE A 98 9.53 -18.57 -7.69
C PHE A 98 10.43 -17.98 -8.81
N PRO A 99 10.78 -18.76 -9.85
CA PRO A 99 10.41 -20.17 -10.07
C PRO A 99 11.34 -21.21 -9.44
N ALA A 100 12.47 -20.81 -8.84
CA ALA A 100 13.49 -21.71 -8.30
C ALA A 100 12.95 -22.69 -7.24
N ILE A 101 11.93 -22.28 -6.48
CA ILE A 101 11.30 -23.11 -5.45
C ILE A 101 10.75 -24.44 -5.98
N LEU A 102 10.36 -24.50 -7.27
CA LEU A 102 9.81 -25.71 -7.88
C LEU A 102 10.83 -26.83 -8.03
N THR A 103 12.12 -26.50 -7.99
CA THR A 103 13.23 -27.46 -8.10
C THR A 103 14.05 -27.56 -6.82
N ASP A 104 13.54 -27.01 -5.72
CA ASP A 104 14.20 -27.08 -4.41
C ASP A 104 14.25 -28.53 -3.90
N GLU A 105 15.38 -28.93 -3.30
CA GLU A 105 15.61 -30.31 -2.84
C GLU A 105 14.68 -30.72 -1.67
N VAL A 106 14.18 -29.76 -0.88
CA VAL A 106 13.39 -30.02 0.32
C VAL A 106 11.89 -29.79 0.07
N VAL A 107 11.53 -28.66 -0.56
CA VAL A 107 10.12 -28.25 -0.73
C VAL A 107 9.63 -28.36 -2.16
N GLY A 108 10.49 -28.67 -3.13
CA GLY A 108 10.17 -28.64 -4.56
C GLY A 108 9.01 -29.53 -4.97
N GLU A 109 8.89 -30.75 -4.40
CA GLU A 109 7.77 -31.65 -4.68
C GLU A 109 6.45 -31.04 -4.23
N SER A 110 6.39 -30.53 -2.99
CA SER A 110 5.18 -29.86 -2.45
C SER A 110 4.86 -28.57 -3.21
N ALA A 111 5.90 -27.78 -3.55
CA ALA A 111 5.72 -26.55 -4.31
C ALA A 111 5.20 -26.84 -5.73
N THR A 112 5.67 -27.89 -6.39
CA THR A 112 5.22 -28.28 -7.73
C THR A 112 3.77 -28.77 -7.71
N ALA A 113 3.37 -29.57 -6.71
CA ALA A 113 1.99 -30.01 -6.55
C ALA A 113 1.04 -28.79 -6.31
N LEU A 114 1.39 -27.92 -5.37
CA LEU A 114 0.65 -26.71 -5.09
C LEU A 114 0.55 -25.78 -6.31
N TRP A 115 1.64 -25.67 -7.07
CA TRP A 115 1.67 -24.91 -8.33
C TRP A 115 0.67 -25.45 -9.35
N ALA A 116 0.63 -26.79 -9.53
CA ALA A 116 -0.31 -27.43 -10.46
C ALA A 116 -1.76 -27.16 -10.07
N ASP A 117 -2.10 -27.27 -8.78
CA ASP A 117 -3.44 -26.98 -8.25
C ASP A 117 -3.79 -25.50 -8.42
N ALA A 118 -2.84 -24.59 -8.13
CA ALA A 118 -3.04 -23.15 -8.32
C ALA A 118 -3.29 -22.82 -9.81
N GLN A 119 -2.55 -23.40 -10.74
CA GLN A 119 -2.75 -23.17 -12.18
C GLN A 119 -4.11 -23.73 -12.67
N ALA A 120 -4.51 -24.89 -12.16
CA ALA A 120 -5.81 -25.47 -12.50
C ALA A 120 -6.96 -24.58 -11.99
N MET A 121 -6.88 -24.08 -10.75
CA MET A 121 -7.88 -23.17 -10.20
C MET A 121 -7.84 -21.79 -10.88
N LEU A 122 -6.68 -21.24 -11.15
CA LEU A 122 -6.49 -19.98 -11.88
C LEU A 122 -7.17 -20.02 -13.25
N LYS A 123 -6.96 -21.13 -14.00
CA LYS A 123 -7.63 -21.34 -15.29
C LYS A 123 -9.13 -21.31 -15.14
N ARG A 124 -9.69 -22.00 -14.13
CA ARG A 124 -11.14 -21.99 -13.87
C ARG A 124 -11.66 -20.62 -13.50
N ILE A 125 -10.93 -19.88 -12.64
CA ILE A 125 -11.29 -18.51 -12.26
C ILE A 125 -11.44 -17.63 -13.49
N ILE A 126 -10.51 -17.73 -14.44
CA ILE A 126 -10.52 -16.93 -15.68
C ILE A 126 -11.64 -17.41 -16.63
N ASP A 127 -11.69 -18.71 -16.94
CA ASP A 127 -12.62 -19.27 -17.93
C ASP A 127 -14.09 -19.13 -17.49
N GLU A 128 -14.35 -19.36 -16.20
CA GLU A 128 -15.70 -19.35 -15.61
C GLU A 128 -16.07 -17.96 -15.03
N LYS A 129 -15.15 -16.98 -15.11
CA LYS A 129 -15.32 -15.61 -14.59
C LYS A 129 -15.79 -15.57 -13.14
N TRP A 130 -15.06 -16.26 -12.25
CA TRP A 130 -15.40 -16.26 -10.83
C TRP A 130 -15.24 -14.89 -10.18
N PHE A 131 -14.31 -14.10 -10.68
CA PHE A 131 -13.95 -12.81 -10.13
C PHE A 131 -14.24 -11.67 -11.11
N THR A 132 -14.50 -10.50 -10.55
CA THR A 132 -14.54 -9.23 -11.25
C THR A 132 -13.48 -8.32 -10.64
N ALA A 133 -12.53 -7.85 -11.44
CA ALA A 133 -11.48 -6.94 -11.01
C ALA A 133 -11.93 -5.49 -11.24
N ARG A 134 -12.24 -4.77 -10.15
CA ARG A 134 -12.67 -3.37 -10.20
C ARG A 134 -11.63 -2.45 -9.58
N GLY A 135 -11.44 -1.28 -10.18
CA GLY A 135 -10.47 -0.33 -9.69
C GLY A 135 -10.79 1.10 -10.06
N VAL A 136 -10.15 2.03 -9.37
CA VAL A 136 -10.22 3.46 -9.64
C VAL A 136 -8.85 4.10 -9.45
N VAL A 137 -8.53 5.05 -10.32
CA VAL A 137 -7.36 5.93 -10.22
C VAL A 137 -7.83 7.38 -10.20
N GLY A 138 -7.22 8.19 -9.36
CA GLY A 138 -7.35 9.64 -9.42
C GLY A 138 -5.99 10.30 -9.61
N LEU A 139 -5.91 11.32 -10.45
CA LEU A 139 -4.71 12.13 -10.69
C LEU A 139 -5.09 13.60 -10.49
N TRP A 140 -4.50 14.25 -9.47
CA TRP A 140 -4.87 15.60 -9.06
C TRP A 140 -3.66 16.53 -8.96
N PRO A 141 -3.86 17.82 -9.27
CA PRO A 141 -2.88 18.83 -8.92
C PRO A 141 -2.73 18.91 -7.40
N CYS A 142 -1.51 19.17 -6.96
CA CYS A 142 -1.19 19.28 -5.55
C CYS A 142 -0.03 20.25 -5.33
N ARG A 143 0.27 20.55 -4.06
CA ARG A 143 1.50 21.19 -3.62
C ARG A 143 1.93 20.65 -2.26
N ARG A 144 3.21 20.82 -1.97
CA ARG A 144 3.75 20.50 -0.66
C ARG A 144 3.57 21.67 0.32
N GLU A 145 3.17 21.36 1.56
CA GLU A 145 3.20 22.28 2.71
C GLU A 145 3.90 21.59 3.90
N GLY A 146 5.19 21.79 4.06
CA GLY A 146 5.96 21.12 5.12
C GLY A 146 6.04 19.61 4.91
N ASP A 147 5.46 18.84 5.82
CA ASP A 147 5.35 17.38 5.74
C ASP A 147 4.00 16.92 5.16
N ASP A 148 3.19 17.83 4.65
CA ASP A 148 1.87 17.55 4.06
C ASP A 148 1.89 17.73 2.55
N VAL A 149 0.97 17.02 1.88
CA VAL A 149 0.58 17.30 0.49
C VAL A 149 -0.85 17.83 0.49
N ILE A 150 -1.05 18.98 -0.13
CA ILE A 150 -2.35 19.59 -0.32
C ILE A 150 -2.84 19.26 -1.72
N VAL A 151 -3.84 18.42 -1.80
CA VAL A 151 -4.50 18.04 -3.05
C VAL A 151 -5.55 19.06 -3.41
N HIS A 152 -5.58 19.49 -4.66
CA HIS A 152 -6.54 20.43 -5.21
C HIS A 152 -7.58 19.66 -6.02
N VAL A 153 -8.81 19.53 -5.50
CA VAL A 153 -9.93 18.87 -6.17
C VAL A 153 -10.81 19.94 -6.81
N PRO A 154 -10.94 19.99 -8.15
CA PRO A 154 -11.76 21.01 -8.81
C PRO A 154 -13.23 20.91 -8.39
N LEU A 155 -13.86 22.06 -8.11
CA LEU A 155 -15.31 22.16 -7.85
C LEU A 155 -16.14 22.02 -9.13
N HIS A 156 -15.58 22.49 -10.25
CA HIS A 156 -16.21 22.56 -11.55
C HIS A 156 -15.29 21.94 -12.62
N PRO A 157 -15.08 20.61 -12.59
CA PRO A 157 -14.16 19.94 -13.49
C PRO A 157 -14.51 20.15 -14.98
N GLU A 158 -15.80 20.27 -15.28
CA GLU A 158 -16.30 20.52 -16.65
C GLU A 158 -15.86 21.88 -17.24
N GLN A 159 -15.46 22.83 -16.39
CA GLN A 159 -14.98 24.15 -16.79
C GLN A 159 -13.45 24.21 -16.97
N MET A 160 -12.75 23.13 -16.57
CA MET A 160 -11.30 23.04 -16.64
C MET A 160 -10.89 22.08 -17.77
N PRO A 161 -10.25 22.56 -18.86
CA PRO A 161 -9.90 21.71 -20.01
C PRO A 161 -9.08 20.47 -19.65
N ALA A 162 -8.24 20.55 -18.61
CA ALA A 162 -7.44 19.43 -18.09
C ALA A 162 -8.27 18.38 -17.34
N PHE A 163 -9.53 18.67 -17.03
CA PHE A 163 -10.45 17.80 -16.27
C PHE A 163 -11.78 17.56 -17.01
N ALA A 164 -11.91 18.02 -18.25
CA ALA A 164 -13.14 17.95 -19.02
C ALA A 164 -13.37 16.57 -19.67
N GLY A 165 -13.45 15.50 -18.85
CA GLY A 165 -13.93 14.19 -19.29
C GLY A 165 -15.35 13.93 -18.80
N GLU A 166 -16.24 13.36 -19.62
CA GLU A 166 -17.64 13.07 -19.24
C GLU A 166 -17.74 12.16 -18.00
N GLU A 167 -16.75 11.28 -17.77
CA GLU A 167 -16.72 10.38 -16.63
C GLU A 167 -16.33 11.08 -15.31
N TRP A 168 -15.59 12.18 -15.39
CA TRP A 168 -15.17 12.92 -14.20
C TRP A 168 -16.33 13.72 -13.60
N THR A 169 -17.14 14.36 -14.43
CA THR A 169 -18.28 15.19 -14.00
C THR A 169 -19.37 14.43 -13.25
N ALA A 170 -19.57 13.15 -13.56
CA ALA A 170 -20.64 12.36 -12.97
C ALA A 170 -20.33 11.86 -11.53
N ARG A 171 -19.06 11.81 -11.12
CA ARG A 171 -18.61 11.08 -9.93
C ARG A 171 -18.08 11.96 -8.79
N THR A 172 -17.72 13.21 -9.06
CA THR A 172 -17.18 14.14 -8.04
C THR A 172 -18.21 14.74 -7.09
N HIS A 173 -19.49 14.57 -7.35
CA HIS A 173 -20.56 15.11 -6.51
C HIS A 173 -20.70 14.44 -5.13
N GLY A 174 -19.95 13.34 -4.88
CA GLY A 174 -19.99 12.61 -3.60
C GLY A 174 -18.90 12.98 -2.58
N VAL A 175 -17.85 13.67 -3.01
CA VAL A 175 -16.63 13.89 -2.16
C VAL A 175 -16.88 14.93 -1.04
N THR A 176 -17.96 15.67 -1.08
CA THR A 176 -18.20 16.83 -0.18
C THR A 176 -18.82 16.50 1.16
N ALA A 177 -19.24 15.26 1.43
CA ALA A 177 -20.23 15.02 2.49
C ALA A 177 -19.72 14.37 3.78
N SER A 178 -18.52 13.82 3.87
CA SER A 178 -18.22 12.89 4.98
C SER A 178 -16.88 12.99 5.70
N LEU A 179 -16.04 14.00 5.45
CA LEU A 179 -14.83 14.16 6.27
C LEU A 179 -15.11 15.03 7.51
N PRO A 180 -14.85 14.52 8.71
CA PRO A 180 -15.03 15.29 9.94
C PRO A 180 -13.95 16.38 10.05
N GLY A 181 -14.42 17.62 10.14
CA GLY A 181 -13.61 18.80 10.48
C GLY A 181 -12.79 19.38 9.33
N ASP A 182 -12.47 20.63 9.44
CA ASP A 182 -11.81 21.59 8.56
C ASP A 182 -10.61 21.14 7.70
N GLN A 183 -10.58 19.90 7.22
CA GLN A 183 -9.54 19.39 6.31
C GLN A 183 -9.72 19.87 4.86
N PHE A 184 -10.91 20.40 4.55
CA PHE A 184 -11.20 21.02 3.27
C PHE A 184 -11.25 22.53 3.42
N GLY A 185 -10.27 23.23 2.85
CA GLY A 185 -10.37 24.65 2.58
C GLY A 185 -11.10 24.86 1.25
N LEU A 186 -11.89 25.90 1.14
CA LEU A 186 -12.39 26.40 -0.14
C LEU A 186 -11.52 27.58 -0.55
N ASP A 187 -10.90 27.49 -1.71
CA ASP A 187 -10.16 28.60 -2.33
C ASP A 187 -10.52 28.63 -3.82
N GLY A 188 -11.33 29.59 -4.18
CA GLY A 188 -11.78 29.74 -5.57
C GLY A 188 -12.57 28.52 -6.08
N ASP A 189 -12.04 27.87 -7.13
CA ASP A 189 -12.69 26.77 -7.83
C ASP A 189 -12.23 25.37 -7.36
N PHE A 190 -11.53 25.28 -6.20
CA PHE A 190 -11.00 24.03 -5.68
C PHE A 190 -11.40 23.77 -4.22
N HIS A 191 -11.65 22.51 -3.92
CA HIS A 191 -11.53 21.97 -2.57
C HIS A 191 -10.07 21.56 -2.30
N HIS A 192 -9.56 21.90 -1.11
CA HIS A 192 -8.21 21.54 -0.70
C HIS A 192 -8.28 20.41 0.31
N VAL A 193 -7.66 19.28 -0.04
CA VAL A 193 -7.59 18.10 0.82
C VAL A 193 -6.17 17.91 1.33
N ARG A 194 -5.99 17.91 2.65
CA ARG A 194 -4.68 17.72 3.28
C ARG A 194 -4.38 16.24 3.47
N LEU A 195 -3.24 15.79 2.97
CA LEU A 195 -2.66 14.48 3.22
C LEU A 195 -1.44 14.66 4.14
N PRO A 196 -1.58 14.47 5.46
CA PRO A 196 -0.48 14.60 6.39
C PRO A 196 0.37 13.34 6.39
N PHE A 197 1.65 13.49 6.03
CA PHE A 197 2.63 12.42 6.09
C PHE A 197 3.52 12.54 7.32
N LEU A 198 4.24 11.44 7.61
CA LEU A 198 5.18 11.36 8.72
C LEU A 198 6.61 11.43 8.22
N ARG A 199 7.46 12.12 8.98
CA ARG A 199 8.88 12.22 8.71
C ARG A 199 9.67 11.20 9.53
N GLN A 200 10.70 10.62 8.94
CA GLN A 200 11.67 9.84 9.69
C GLN A 200 12.31 10.69 10.79
N GLN A 201 12.35 10.20 12.03
CA GLN A 201 13.01 10.88 13.15
C GLN A 201 14.23 10.12 13.68
N ILE A 202 14.45 8.88 13.27
CA ILE A 202 15.64 8.14 13.67
C ILE A 202 16.89 8.90 13.18
N ALA A 203 17.82 9.16 14.09
CA ALA A 203 19.08 9.82 13.76
C ALA A 203 19.82 9.05 12.65
N LYS A 204 20.23 9.76 11.61
CA LYS A 204 20.89 9.19 10.44
C LYS A 204 22.40 9.41 10.51
N ARG A 205 23.13 8.60 9.74
CA ARG A 205 24.54 8.85 9.48
C ARG A 205 24.69 10.10 8.61
N GLU A 206 25.83 10.76 8.70
CA GLU A 206 26.17 11.92 7.87
C GLU A 206 25.87 11.67 6.38
N GLY A 207 25.26 12.63 5.71
CA GLY A 207 24.85 12.54 4.30
C GLY A 207 23.59 11.73 4.03
N ARG A 208 22.88 11.27 5.08
CA ARG A 208 21.58 10.58 4.92
C ARG A 208 20.44 11.46 5.46
N ALA A 209 19.46 11.73 4.61
CA ALA A 209 18.29 12.54 4.95
C ALA A 209 17.24 11.79 5.79
N ASN A 210 16.48 12.54 6.55
CA ASN A 210 15.26 12.11 7.23
C ASN A 210 14.07 12.33 6.29
N MET A 211 13.64 11.29 5.60
CA MET A 211 12.67 11.34 4.50
C MET A 211 11.23 11.47 4.98
N CYS A 212 10.42 12.15 4.19
CA CYS A 212 8.96 12.20 4.25
C CYS A 212 8.42 12.03 2.81
N LEU A 213 7.26 11.40 2.62
CA LEU A 213 6.68 11.28 1.28
C LEU A 213 6.41 12.64 0.62
N ALA A 214 6.09 13.66 1.41
CA ALA A 214 5.92 15.02 0.91
C ALA A 214 7.19 15.62 0.27
N ASP A 215 8.38 15.08 0.55
CA ASP A 215 9.64 15.57 -0.02
C ASP A 215 9.73 15.37 -1.54
N PHE A 216 8.91 14.48 -2.09
CA PHE A 216 8.84 14.19 -3.53
C PHE A 216 7.83 15.06 -4.30
N ILE A 217 7.21 16.04 -3.63
CA ILE A 217 6.23 16.97 -4.21
C ILE A 217 6.79 18.40 -4.14
N ASP A 218 6.64 19.12 -5.23
CA ASP A 218 7.03 20.52 -5.33
C ASP A 218 6.08 21.43 -4.54
N HIS A 219 6.64 22.44 -3.86
CA HIS A 219 5.87 23.46 -3.13
C HIS A 219 5.17 24.47 -4.05
N ASP A 220 5.71 24.70 -5.26
CA ASP A 220 5.17 25.63 -6.25
C ASP A 220 4.06 25.03 -7.12
N GLY A 221 3.82 23.72 -6.99
CA GLY A 221 2.80 22.97 -7.71
C GLY A 221 3.32 21.72 -8.39
N ASP A 222 2.59 20.63 -8.24
CA ASP A 222 2.91 19.29 -8.72
C ASP A 222 1.62 18.49 -8.93
N TRP A 223 1.78 17.18 -9.14
CA TRP A 223 0.71 16.23 -9.27
C TRP A 223 0.91 15.03 -8.34
N ILE A 224 -0.18 14.52 -7.82
CA ILE A 224 -0.23 13.28 -7.04
C ILE A 224 -1.32 12.37 -7.58
N GLY A 225 -1.07 11.07 -7.56
CA GLY A 225 -2.09 10.09 -7.85
C GLY A 225 -2.54 9.32 -6.62
N GLY A 226 -3.72 8.71 -6.74
CA GLY A 226 -4.22 7.73 -5.79
C GLY A 226 -4.94 6.61 -6.53
N PHE A 227 -5.02 5.42 -5.91
CA PHE A 227 -5.73 4.28 -6.48
C PHE A 227 -6.34 3.40 -5.41
N ALA A 228 -7.36 2.68 -5.81
CA ALA A 228 -7.93 1.57 -5.07
C ALA A 228 -8.40 0.49 -6.05
N VAL A 229 -8.02 -0.76 -5.80
CA VAL A 229 -8.41 -1.93 -6.60
C VAL A 229 -8.92 -3.04 -5.71
N GLY A 230 -9.86 -3.84 -6.21
CA GLY A 230 -10.41 -4.98 -5.49
C GLY A 230 -10.91 -6.09 -6.40
N ILE A 231 -10.88 -7.30 -5.86
CA ILE A 231 -11.35 -8.52 -6.52
C ILE A 231 -12.67 -8.92 -5.88
N HIS A 232 -13.72 -8.89 -6.67
CA HIS A 232 -15.09 -9.18 -6.26
C HIS A 232 -15.53 -10.56 -6.78
N GLY A 233 -16.61 -11.10 -6.20
CA GLY A 233 -17.23 -12.35 -6.67
C GLY A 233 -16.73 -13.63 -5.99
N LEU A 234 -15.80 -13.54 -5.03
CA LEU A 234 -15.21 -14.70 -4.35
C LEU A 234 -16.21 -15.46 -3.46
N GLU A 235 -17.07 -14.76 -2.72
CA GLU A 235 -17.87 -15.34 -1.64
C GLU A 235 -18.78 -16.52 -2.05
N PRO A 236 -19.51 -16.52 -3.20
CA PRO A 236 -20.30 -17.67 -3.60
C PRO A 236 -19.50 -18.97 -3.79
N HIS A 237 -18.23 -18.84 -4.20
CA HIS A 237 -17.32 -19.98 -4.35
C HIS A 237 -16.84 -20.51 -3.00
N LEU A 238 -16.54 -19.60 -2.05
CA LEU A 238 -16.17 -19.97 -0.69
C LEU A 238 -17.31 -20.67 0.04
N GLU A 239 -18.56 -20.18 -0.11
CA GLU A 239 -19.74 -20.82 0.47
C GLU A 239 -19.89 -22.27 -0.03
N ARG A 240 -19.66 -22.52 -1.33
CA ARG A 240 -19.68 -23.87 -1.90
C ARG A 240 -18.58 -24.74 -1.29
N PHE A 241 -17.32 -24.27 -1.23
CA PHE A 241 -16.23 -25.04 -0.65
C PHE A 241 -16.48 -25.37 0.83
N ARG A 242 -17.02 -24.42 1.60
CA ARG A 242 -17.39 -24.66 3.01
C ARG A 242 -18.51 -25.71 3.15
N ALA A 243 -19.51 -25.68 2.27
CA ALA A 243 -20.57 -26.67 2.24
C ALA A 243 -20.04 -28.09 1.95
N ASP A 244 -19.05 -28.19 1.08
CA ASP A 244 -18.38 -29.44 0.71
C ASP A 244 -17.27 -29.83 1.71
N LYS A 245 -16.98 -29.01 2.73
CA LYS A 245 -15.87 -29.16 3.71
C LYS A 245 -14.51 -29.21 3.02
N ASP A 246 -14.36 -28.46 1.94
CA ASP A 246 -13.14 -28.34 1.16
C ASP A 246 -12.36 -27.09 1.59
N ASP A 247 -11.72 -27.16 2.76
CA ASP A 247 -10.92 -26.07 3.32
C ASP A 247 -9.69 -25.74 2.45
N TYR A 248 -9.18 -26.74 1.72
CA TYR A 248 -8.04 -26.54 0.83
C TYR A 248 -8.38 -25.59 -0.33
N SER A 249 -9.48 -25.86 -1.04
CA SER A 249 -9.94 -24.99 -2.13
C SER A 249 -10.39 -23.61 -1.64
N ASP A 250 -10.98 -23.50 -0.43
CA ASP A 250 -11.33 -22.23 0.21
C ASP A 250 -10.08 -21.36 0.41
N ILE A 251 -9.01 -21.93 0.98
CA ILE A 251 -7.74 -21.21 1.21
C ILE A 251 -7.06 -20.88 -0.13
N LEU A 252 -7.04 -21.81 -1.08
CA LEU A 252 -6.41 -21.62 -2.39
C LEU A 252 -7.08 -20.48 -3.17
N ALA A 253 -8.41 -20.44 -3.19
CA ALA A 253 -9.17 -19.37 -3.88
C ALA A 253 -8.91 -18.00 -3.27
N LYS A 254 -8.84 -17.89 -1.93
CA LYS A 254 -8.46 -16.64 -1.23
C LYS A 254 -7.05 -16.20 -1.58
N ALA A 255 -6.09 -17.13 -1.54
CA ALA A 255 -4.70 -16.83 -1.89
C ALA A 255 -4.57 -16.34 -3.35
N LEU A 256 -5.34 -16.91 -4.29
CA LEU A 256 -5.35 -16.46 -5.67
C LEU A 256 -6.04 -15.09 -5.82
N ALA A 257 -7.13 -14.84 -5.10
CA ALA A 257 -7.78 -13.52 -5.10
C ALA A 257 -6.82 -12.42 -4.62
N ASP A 258 -6.03 -12.67 -3.56
CA ASP A 258 -5.00 -11.75 -3.09
C ASP A 258 -3.92 -11.52 -4.15
N ARG A 259 -3.50 -12.57 -4.87
CA ARG A 259 -2.53 -12.41 -5.97
C ARG A 259 -3.09 -11.59 -7.13
N PHE A 260 -4.36 -11.74 -7.47
CA PHE A 260 -5.02 -10.91 -8.47
C PHE A 260 -5.10 -9.44 -8.05
N ALA A 261 -5.39 -9.15 -6.78
CA ALA A 261 -5.43 -7.77 -6.27
C ALA A 261 -4.06 -7.09 -6.38
N GLU A 262 -2.97 -7.79 -6.00
CA GLU A 262 -1.61 -7.28 -6.14
C GLU A 262 -1.20 -7.14 -7.62
N ALA A 263 -1.53 -8.10 -8.46
CA ALA A 263 -1.29 -8.04 -9.90
C ALA A 263 -2.03 -6.86 -10.54
N PHE A 264 -3.26 -6.59 -10.07
CA PHE A 264 -4.02 -5.43 -10.54
C PHE A 264 -3.37 -4.11 -10.13
N ALA A 265 -2.93 -3.98 -8.88
CA ALA A 265 -2.19 -2.81 -8.44
C ALA A 265 -0.91 -2.57 -9.27
N GLU A 266 -0.17 -3.64 -9.63
CA GLU A 266 1.02 -3.55 -10.50
C GLU A 266 0.65 -3.13 -11.92
N ARG A 267 -0.34 -3.81 -12.54
CA ARG A 267 -0.77 -3.53 -13.91
C ARG A 267 -1.34 -2.12 -14.04
N LEU A 268 -2.13 -1.70 -13.06
CA LEU A 268 -2.70 -0.36 -13.00
C LEU A 268 -1.61 0.72 -12.84
N HIS A 269 -0.60 0.47 -11.99
CA HIS A 269 0.53 1.39 -11.85
C HIS A 269 1.30 1.53 -13.18
N ARG A 270 1.55 0.43 -13.92
CA ARG A 270 2.12 0.50 -15.26
C ARG A 270 1.24 1.34 -16.20
N HIS A 271 -0.08 1.14 -16.18
CA HIS A 271 -1.00 1.92 -17.00
C HIS A 271 -0.96 3.42 -16.66
N VAL A 272 -0.84 3.76 -15.38
CA VAL A 272 -0.63 5.15 -14.94
C VAL A 272 0.68 5.69 -15.50
N ARG A 273 1.81 5.00 -15.34
CA ARG A 273 3.12 5.46 -15.80
C ARG A 273 3.19 5.66 -17.32
N THR A 274 2.57 4.75 -18.06
CA THR A 274 2.71 4.73 -19.53
C THR A 274 1.63 5.50 -20.29
N THR A 275 0.44 5.69 -19.67
CA THR A 275 -0.76 6.16 -20.39
C THR A 275 -1.48 7.29 -19.67
N LEU A 276 -1.95 7.08 -18.43
CA LEU A 276 -2.80 8.08 -17.76
C LEU A 276 -1.99 9.30 -17.31
N TRP A 277 -0.89 9.07 -16.64
CA TRP A 277 0.07 10.13 -16.31
C TRP A 277 1.07 10.33 -17.44
N GLY A 278 1.59 9.24 -18.02
CA GLY A 278 2.41 9.29 -19.22
C GLY A 278 3.86 9.71 -18.99
N TYR A 279 4.37 9.70 -17.73
CA TYR A 279 5.77 10.09 -17.48
C TYR A 279 6.81 9.03 -17.88
N ALA A 280 6.38 7.83 -18.26
CA ALA A 280 7.22 6.75 -18.77
C ALA A 280 6.59 6.03 -19.98
N PRO A 281 6.23 6.74 -21.07
CA PRO A 281 5.44 6.16 -22.17
C PRO A 281 6.18 5.05 -22.94
N GLY A 282 7.51 5.03 -22.86
CA GLY A 282 8.36 4.01 -23.52
C GLY A 282 8.73 2.84 -22.61
N GLU A 283 8.12 2.69 -21.44
CA GLU A 283 8.47 1.62 -20.49
C GLU A 283 8.19 0.22 -21.06
N GLN A 284 9.23 -0.63 -21.09
CA GLN A 284 9.16 -2.03 -21.50
C GLN A 284 9.89 -2.88 -20.46
N LEU A 285 9.24 -3.12 -19.32
CA LEU A 285 9.80 -3.92 -18.23
C LEU A 285 9.22 -5.34 -18.27
N THR A 286 10.09 -6.32 -18.00
CA THR A 286 9.65 -7.71 -17.77
C THR A 286 8.98 -7.83 -16.41
N ASN A 287 8.26 -8.92 -16.17
CA ASN A 287 7.62 -9.16 -14.87
C ASN A 287 8.65 -9.19 -13.72
N GLU A 288 9.84 -9.77 -13.96
CA GLU A 288 10.93 -9.79 -12.98
C GLU A 288 11.45 -8.37 -12.66
N ALA A 289 11.50 -7.48 -13.64
CA ALA A 289 11.88 -6.09 -13.45
C ALA A 289 10.79 -5.30 -12.69
N LEU A 290 9.52 -5.58 -12.96
CA LEU A 290 8.40 -5.02 -12.19
C LEU A 290 8.45 -5.47 -10.73
N ILE A 291 8.67 -6.75 -10.46
CA ILE A 291 8.82 -7.31 -9.10
C ILE A 291 10.01 -6.66 -8.36
N ARG A 292 11.10 -6.30 -9.08
CA ARG A 292 12.25 -5.59 -8.51
C ARG A 292 12.05 -4.07 -8.43
N GLU A 293 10.87 -3.57 -8.78
CA GLU A 293 10.52 -2.15 -8.76
C GLU A 293 11.48 -1.27 -9.61
N GLU A 294 11.93 -1.79 -10.76
CA GLU A 294 12.85 -1.11 -11.68
C GLU A 294 12.14 -0.05 -12.56
N TYR A 295 11.09 0.53 -12.07
CA TYR A 295 10.32 1.59 -12.73
C TYR A 295 10.52 2.94 -12.02
N ARG A 296 10.23 4.03 -12.73
CA ARG A 296 10.20 5.38 -12.16
C ARG A 296 8.94 5.55 -11.29
N GLY A 297 9.10 6.23 -10.15
CA GLY A 297 8.00 6.52 -9.24
C GLY A 297 7.76 5.40 -8.22
N ILE A 298 6.88 5.66 -7.27
CA ILE A 298 6.49 4.70 -6.21
C ILE A 298 4.98 4.72 -5.99
N ARG A 299 4.45 3.63 -5.38
CA ARG A 299 3.05 3.51 -4.98
C ARG A 299 2.88 3.19 -3.48
N PRO A 300 3.30 4.10 -2.57
CA PRO A 300 3.19 3.84 -1.14
C PRO A 300 1.74 3.72 -0.69
N ALA A 301 1.50 2.75 0.20
CA ALA A 301 0.16 2.46 0.72
C ALA A 301 0.05 2.82 2.22
N PRO A 302 -1.08 3.39 2.68
CA PRO A 302 -1.34 3.57 4.10
C PRO A 302 -1.37 2.24 4.87
N GLY A 303 -0.58 2.17 5.96
CA GLY A 303 -0.33 0.95 6.74
C GLY A 303 0.99 0.26 6.41
N TYR A 304 1.76 0.77 5.45
CA TYR A 304 3.10 0.27 5.07
C TYR A 304 4.21 1.19 5.59
N PRO A 305 5.47 0.73 5.60
CA PRO A 305 6.56 1.44 6.30
C PRO A 305 6.76 2.91 5.95
N ALA A 306 6.52 3.33 4.69
CA ALA A 306 6.64 4.72 4.27
C ALA A 306 5.43 5.60 4.64
N CYS A 307 4.27 4.98 4.86
CA CYS A 307 3.00 5.61 5.21
C CYS A 307 2.28 4.77 6.28
N PRO A 308 2.81 4.68 7.53
CA PRO A 308 2.37 3.65 8.47
C PRO A 308 0.96 3.86 9.04
N GLU A 309 0.38 5.04 8.92
CA GLU A 309 -0.91 5.40 9.48
C GLU A 309 -2.06 4.95 8.56
N HIS A 310 -2.94 4.09 9.08
CA HIS A 310 -4.00 3.43 8.30
C HIS A 310 -5.19 4.36 7.98
N SER A 311 -5.47 5.38 8.81
CA SER A 311 -6.67 6.22 8.63
C SER A 311 -6.60 7.12 7.39
N LEU A 312 -5.40 7.30 6.80
CA LEU A 312 -5.26 7.98 5.51
C LEU A 312 -6.00 7.28 4.37
N LYS A 313 -6.32 5.96 4.51
CA LYS A 313 -7.20 5.27 3.57
C LYS A 313 -8.57 5.92 3.46
N GLN A 314 -9.11 6.46 4.56
CA GLN A 314 -10.42 7.13 4.51
C GLN A 314 -10.37 8.33 3.57
N ILE A 315 -9.34 9.19 3.71
CA ILE A 315 -9.18 10.36 2.81
C ILE A 315 -9.00 9.90 1.36
N LEU A 316 -8.17 8.88 1.15
CA LEU A 316 -7.94 8.33 -0.20
C LEU A 316 -9.23 7.75 -0.81
N PHE A 317 -10.02 7.01 -0.04
CA PHE A 317 -11.29 6.44 -0.48
C PHE A 317 -12.33 7.51 -0.82
N ASP A 318 -12.37 8.59 -0.03
CA ASP A 318 -13.25 9.73 -0.30
C ASP A 318 -12.82 10.47 -1.58
N LEU A 319 -11.51 10.72 -1.77
CA LEU A 319 -10.97 11.32 -2.98
C LEU A 319 -11.26 10.51 -4.25
N LEU A 320 -11.24 9.19 -4.14
CA LEU A 320 -11.48 8.25 -5.25
C LEU A 320 -12.97 7.93 -5.44
N ASP A 321 -13.84 8.32 -4.51
CA ASP A 321 -15.22 7.80 -4.43
C ASP A 321 -15.21 6.26 -4.54
N ALA A 322 -14.31 5.61 -3.80
CA ALA A 322 -13.98 4.20 -3.98
C ALA A 322 -15.19 3.26 -3.77
N GLY A 323 -16.16 3.68 -2.96
CA GLY A 323 -17.44 2.96 -2.75
C GLY A 323 -18.25 2.84 -4.04
N ASN A 324 -18.49 3.94 -4.73
CA ASN A 324 -19.25 3.96 -5.97
C ASN A 324 -18.40 3.49 -7.16
N SER A 325 -17.13 3.94 -7.21
CA SER A 325 -16.23 3.69 -8.34
C SER A 325 -15.75 2.25 -8.44
N ALA A 326 -15.39 1.63 -7.32
CA ALA A 326 -14.79 0.29 -7.31
C ALA A 326 -15.51 -0.70 -6.38
N GLY A 327 -16.59 -0.30 -5.68
CA GLY A 327 -17.32 -1.16 -4.74
C GLY A 327 -16.51 -1.52 -3.49
N LEU A 328 -15.57 -0.66 -3.09
CA LEU A 328 -14.68 -0.88 -1.96
C LEU A 328 -15.14 -0.09 -0.74
N THR A 329 -15.09 -0.72 0.43
CA THR A 329 -15.43 -0.06 1.70
C THR A 329 -14.34 -0.31 2.74
N LEU A 330 -14.37 0.49 3.82
CA LEU A 330 -13.46 0.33 4.96
C LEU A 330 -14.21 -0.12 6.20
N THR A 331 -13.59 -0.99 6.99
CA THR A 331 -14.05 -1.27 8.35
C THR A 331 -13.68 -0.11 9.30
N GLU A 332 -14.18 -0.14 10.53
CA GLU A 332 -13.81 0.83 11.59
C GLU A 332 -12.29 0.92 11.85
N ASN A 333 -11.56 -0.15 11.56
CA ASN A 333 -10.09 -0.20 11.71
C ASN A 333 -9.36 -0.02 10.36
N PHE A 334 -10.03 0.54 9.35
CA PHE A 334 -9.47 0.83 8.03
C PHE A 334 -8.97 -0.41 7.27
N ALA A 335 -9.50 -1.60 7.55
CA ALA A 335 -9.33 -2.76 6.68
C ALA A 335 -10.28 -2.65 5.49
N MET A 336 -9.80 -3.04 4.31
CA MET A 336 -10.56 -2.95 3.06
C MET A 336 -11.51 -4.14 2.90
N LEU A 337 -12.67 -3.90 2.31
CA LEU A 337 -13.65 -4.91 1.91
C LEU A 337 -14.02 -4.68 0.43
N PRO A 338 -13.94 -5.75 -0.42
CA PRO A 338 -13.49 -7.11 -0.12
C PRO A 338 -12.05 -7.15 0.38
N THR A 339 -11.64 -8.24 1.04
CA THR A 339 -10.30 -8.37 1.63
C THR A 339 -9.18 -8.42 0.59
N ALA A 340 -9.45 -9.01 -0.58
CA ALA A 340 -8.53 -9.00 -1.72
C ALA A 340 -8.59 -7.63 -2.41
N ALA A 341 -7.94 -6.64 -1.82
CA ALA A 341 -7.90 -5.25 -2.27
C ALA A 341 -6.55 -4.60 -1.95
N VAL A 342 -6.16 -3.64 -2.78
CA VAL A 342 -4.95 -2.82 -2.61
C VAL A 342 -5.31 -1.35 -2.86
N SER A 343 -4.75 -0.44 -2.06
CA SER A 343 -4.91 1.00 -2.27
C SER A 343 -3.64 1.75 -1.89
N GLY A 344 -3.39 2.88 -2.52
CA GLY A 344 -2.20 3.67 -2.25
C GLY A 344 -2.15 4.97 -3.05
N PHE A 345 -1.05 5.69 -2.89
CA PHE A 345 -0.75 6.91 -3.62
C PHE A 345 0.25 6.65 -4.74
N TYR A 346 0.28 7.51 -5.76
CA TYR A 346 1.32 7.51 -6.78
C TYR A 346 2.15 8.79 -6.69
N PHE A 347 3.48 8.61 -6.56
CA PHE A 347 4.47 9.67 -6.64
C PHE A 347 5.34 9.42 -7.88
N GLY A 348 5.29 10.33 -8.85
CA GLY A 348 5.95 10.16 -10.14
C GLY A 348 7.37 10.73 -10.22
N HIS A 349 7.87 11.39 -9.15
CA HIS A 349 9.21 11.99 -9.15
C HIS A 349 10.29 10.90 -9.33
N PRO A 350 11.37 11.12 -10.12
CA PRO A 350 12.41 10.11 -10.35
C PRO A 350 13.18 9.74 -9.07
N ASP A 351 13.36 10.69 -8.14
CA ASP A 351 14.03 10.46 -6.86
C ASP A 351 13.15 9.78 -5.82
N SER A 352 11.84 9.56 -6.13
CA SER A 352 10.95 8.91 -5.18
C SER A 352 11.40 7.46 -4.93
N GLN A 353 11.46 7.09 -3.66
CA GLN A 353 11.92 5.78 -3.21
C GLN A 353 11.17 5.34 -1.96
N TYR A 354 11.08 4.03 -1.75
CA TYR A 354 10.52 3.50 -0.52
C TYR A 354 11.49 3.66 0.66
N PHE A 355 10.93 3.98 1.81
CA PHE A 355 11.66 4.08 3.09
C PHE A 355 10.73 3.66 4.24
N GLY A 356 11.28 3.47 5.42
CA GLY A 356 10.48 3.23 6.63
C GLY A 356 10.52 4.43 7.56
N VAL A 357 9.36 4.93 7.97
CA VAL A 357 9.23 5.95 9.04
C VAL A 357 9.73 5.35 10.37
N ALA A 358 9.41 4.08 10.60
CA ALA A 358 9.74 3.31 11.79
C ALA A 358 9.19 3.96 13.08
N ARG A 359 10.03 4.68 13.86
CA ARG A 359 9.62 5.28 15.14
C ARG A 359 9.39 6.77 15.01
N VAL A 360 8.35 7.26 15.69
CA VAL A 360 8.05 8.68 15.83
C VAL A 360 8.00 9.06 17.32
N GLY A 361 8.51 10.25 17.63
CA GLY A 361 8.50 10.80 18.98
C GLY A 361 7.19 11.53 19.30
N GLU A 362 7.00 11.81 20.59
CA GLU A 362 5.81 12.50 21.12
C GLU A 362 5.55 13.86 20.45
N GLU A 363 6.62 14.59 20.12
CA GLU A 363 6.53 15.89 19.43
C GLU A 363 5.87 15.74 18.05
N GLN A 364 6.28 14.72 17.26
CA GLN A 364 5.67 14.48 15.96
C GLN A 364 4.26 13.94 16.08
N LEU A 365 3.95 13.15 17.11
CA LEU A 365 2.59 12.70 17.37
C LEU A 365 1.64 13.88 17.58
N GLN A 366 2.05 14.87 18.39
CA GLN A 366 1.26 16.08 18.66
C GLN A 366 1.10 16.93 17.39
N ASP A 367 2.20 17.16 16.65
CA ASP A 367 2.19 17.85 15.36
C ASP A 367 1.27 17.15 14.35
N TYR A 368 1.33 15.83 14.27
CA TYR A 368 0.49 15.02 13.38
C TYR A 368 -0.99 15.14 13.76
N ALA A 369 -1.32 15.05 15.06
CA ALA A 369 -2.71 15.19 15.53
C ALA A 369 -3.32 16.53 15.11
N VAL A 370 -2.55 17.63 15.23
CA VAL A 370 -2.97 18.97 14.78
C VAL A 370 -3.18 19.01 13.27
N ARG A 371 -2.21 18.54 12.48
CA ARG A 371 -2.31 18.51 11.01
C ARG A 371 -3.44 17.62 10.49
N ARG A 372 -3.74 16.54 11.21
CA ARG A 372 -4.82 15.59 10.92
C ARG A 372 -6.20 16.09 11.37
N GLY A 373 -6.24 17.10 12.25
CA GLY A 373 -7.49 17.64 12.81
C GLY A 373 -8.16 16.68 13.81
N VAL A 374 -7.39 15.90 14.56
CA VAL A 374 -7.88 14.95 15.57
C VAL A 374 -7.24 15.22 16.93
N ASP A 375 -7.84 14.67 18.01
CA ASP A 375 -7.23 14.70 19.32
C ASP A 375 -5.99 13.80 19.40
N THR A 376 -5.07 14.12 20.32
CA THR A 376 -3.79 13.41 20.48
C THR A 376 -3.99 11.93 20.86
N ASP A 377 -5.06 11.59 21.60
CA ASP A 377 -5.33 10.21 22.01
C ASP A 377 -5.77 9.36 20.80
N THR A 378 -6.52 9.95 19.89
CA THR A 378 -6.88 9.32 18.61
C THR A 378 -5.65 9.10 17.74
N ALA A 379 -4.81 10.11 17.55
CA ALA A 379 -3.55 9.98 16.81
C ALA A 379 -2.62 8.93 17.45
N ARG A 380 -2.56 8.88 18.79
CA ARG A 380 -1.80 7.89 19.55
C ARG A 380 -2.27 6.47 19.30
N ARG A 381 -3.58 6.24 19.22
CA ARG A 381 -4.13 4.91 18.89
C ARG A 381 -3.72 4.47 17.48
N TRP A 382 -3.78 5.38 16.52
CA TRP A 382 -3.43 5.09 15.12
C TRP A 382 -1.94 4.83 14.93
N LEU A 383 -1.09 5.60 15.60
CA LEU A 383 0.37 5.52 15.50
C LEU A 383 1.02 4.60 16.55
N ARG A 384 0.22 3.91 17.38
CA ARG A 384 0.72 3.07 18.46
C ARG A 384 1.87 2.12 18.08
N PRO A 385 1.86 1.47 16.89
CA PRO A 385 2.97 0.59 16.50
C PRO A 385 4.28 1.32 16.23
N ASN A 386 4.22 2.64 16.02
CA ASN A 386 5.36 3.49 15.65
C ASN A 386 5.81 4.40 16.80
N LEU A 387 5.13 4.42 17.93
CA LEU A 387 5.50 5.23 19.09
C LEU A 387 6.57 4.56 19.93
N ASP A 388 7.41 5.36 20.59
CA ASP A 388 8.38 4.94 21.60
C ASP A 388 7.71 4.46 22.89
#